data_0e19fc04425d163ce20c35f1dfb98ab3
#
_entry.id   0e19fc04425d163ce20c35f1dfb98ab3
#
_cell.length_a   1.000
_cell.length_b   1.000
_cell.length_c   1.000
_cell.angle_alpha   90.00
_cell.angle_beta   90.00
_cell.angle_gamma   90.00
#
_symmetry.space_group_name_H-M   'P 1'
#
loop_
_entity.id
_entity.type
_entity.pdbx_description
1 polymer ?
#
loop_
_entity_poly.entity_id
_entity_poly.type
_entity_poly.pdbx_seq_one_letter_code
_entity_poly.pdbx_strand_id
1 'polypeptide(L)'
;LPTAASAACTGFDDVPETADCYESVMYLAEHEITQGTGNGCFSPDAPVTMRQWAVMLCRAYEVKVEGSSWGDLSQSAVEQSYRRGWLNETALSAPNIQLCRGALLKSAFAAAKIPVYDSVLYEGGVSLHDYENCIRIGKELQLCGEANAANEIVTHRDAAMLLHAILTRAFAVTAPAAPVTLVNAADVNINDYLLALWQVPEPVLAAFNVAGWTYCIDFDYMGGLSKKLNMSCIGATNYSQKTIYLSDASATLHEFGHFLDWRLGFPVEHEHLYLAEAQNSGLRDYAKTNAIEYFADCFDYWITYSADKKRMDDFRDA
;
A
#
# COMPACT_ATOMS: atom_id res chain seq x y z
N LEU A 1 30.18 -29.46 -3.76
CA LEU A 1 29.09 -30.30 -4.24
C LEU A 1 28.46 -29.60 -5.44
N PRO A 2 28.23 -30.25 -6.58
CA PRO A 2 27.62 -29.61 -7.73
C PRO A 2 26.17 -29.30 -7.38
N THR A 3 25.77 -28.05 -7.57
CA THR A 3 24.36 -27.61 -7.60
C THR A 3 23.67 -28.43 -8.69
N ALA A 4 22.66 -29.20 -8.30
CA ALA A 4 21.79 -29.86 -9.27
C ALA A 4 21.18 -28.77 -10.14
N ALA A 5 21.47 -28.82 -11.45
CA ALA A 5 20.76 -28.03 -12.42
C ALA A 5 19.25 -28.36 -12.28
N SER A 6 18.43 -27.38 -11.98
CA SER A 6 16.98 -27.52 -12.02
C SER A 6 16.62 -28.03 -13.42
N ALA A 7 15.96 -29.19 -13.50
CA ALA A 7 15.46 -29.66 -14.79
C ALA A 7 14.50 -28.59 -15.33
N ALA A 8 14.76 -28.13 -16.55
CA ALA A 8 13.87 -27.19 -17.22
C ALA A 8 12.43 -27.76 -17.20
N CYS A 9 11.48 -26.97 -16.76
CA CYS A 9 10.07 -27.37 -16.74
C CYS A 9 9.63 -27.66 -18.18
N THR A 10 9.26 -28.91 -18.47
CA THR A 10 8.87 -29.33 -19.83
C THR A 10 7.41 -29.00 -20.15
N GLY A 11 6.72 -28.31 -19.25
CA GLY A 11 5.31 -27.91 -19.38
C GLY A 11 4.46 -28.39 -18.21
N PHE A 12 3.19 -28.02 -18.24
CA PHE A 12 2.17 -28.46 -17.30
C PHE A 12 1.11 -29.25 -18.07
N ASP A 13 0.69 -30.40 -17.53
CA ASP A 13 -0.26 -31.32 -18.18
C ASP A 13 -1.61 -30.67 -18.50
N ASP A 14 -2.00 -29.66 -17.72
CA ASP A 14 -3.28 -28.94 -17.81
C ASP A 14 -3.17 -27.58 -18.54
N VAL A 15 -2.02 -27.28 -19.15
CA VAL A 15 -1.80 -26.07 -19.96
C VAL A 15 -1.29 -26.47 -21.36
N PRO A 16 -2.19 -26.86 -22.27
CA PRO A 16 -1.79 -27.21 -23.63
C PRO A 16 -1.26 -25.99 -24.40
N GLU A 17 -0.43 -26.23 -25.42
CA GLU A 17 0.15 -25.14 -26.27
C GLU A 17 -0.90 -24.22 -26.92
N THR A 18 -2.13 -24.71 -27.05
CA THR A 18 -3.24 -23.93 -27.61
C THR A 18 -3.96 -23.05 -26.56
N ALA A 19 -3.61 -23.15 -25.26
CA ALA A 19 -4.18 -22.32 -24.24
C ALA A 19 -3.72 -20.86 -24.39
N ASP A 20 -4.62 -19.91 -24.18
CA ASP A 20 -4.32 -18.48 -24.24
C ASP A 20 -3.27 -18.01 -23.24
N CYS A 21 -3.12 -18.71 -22.11
CA CYS A 21 -2.12 -18.45 -21.08
C CYS A 21 -0.81 -19.23 -21.26
N TYR A 22 -0.69 -20.08 -22.30
CA TYR A 22 0.46 -20.99 -22.45
C TYR A 22 1.80 -20.24 -22.40
N GLU A 23 2.00 -19.25 -23.26
CA GLU A 23 3.23 -18.46 -23.29
C GLU A 23 3.56 -17.82 -21.95
N SER A 24 2.54 -17.27 -21.28
CA SER A 24 2.69 -16.62 -19.98
C SER A 24 3.10 -17.60 -18.90
N VAL A 25 2.46 -18.77 -18.85
CA VAL A 25 2.75 -19.81 -17.87
C VAL A 25 4.15 -20.39 -18.08
N MET A 26 4.52 -20.65 -19.34
CA MET A 26 5.85 -21.18 -19.69
C MET A 26 6.94 -20.17 -19.37
N TYR A 27 6.74 -18.89 -19.68
CA TYR A 27 7.67 -17.82 -19.27
C TYR A 27 7.91 -17.81 -17.76
N LEU A 28 6.82 -17.84 -16.95
CA LEU A 28 6.96 -17.85 -15.49
C LEU A 28 7.65 -19.13 -14.96
N ALA A 29 7.44 -20.28 -15.62
CA ALA A 29 8.09 -21.53 -15.24
C ALA A 29 9.59 -21.51 -15.58
N GLU A 30 9.96 -21.04 -16.77
CA GLU A 30 11.35 -20.91 -17.21
C GLU A 30 12.17 -19.96 -16.34
N HIS A 31 11.52 -18.91 -15.80
CA HIS A 31 12.14 -17.96 -14.88
C HIS A 31 11.98 -18.36 -13.40
N GLU A 32 11.58 -19.58 -13.11
CA GLU A 32 11.39 -20.11 -11.74
C GLU A 32 10.38 -19.32 -10.86
N ILE A 33 9.54 -18.49 -11.48
CA ILE A 33 8.52 -17.69 -10.78
C ILE A 33 7.37 -18.59 -10.32
N THR A 34 6.98 -19.58 -11.12
CA THR A 34 6.01 -20.60 -10.74
C THR A 34 6.58 -22.00 -10.83
N GLN A 35 6.08 -22.89 -9.97
CA GLN A 35 6.34 -24.34 -10.01
C GLN A 35 5.03 -25.12 -10.17
N GLY A 36 3.94 -24.41 -10.48
CA GLY A 36 2.60 -24.97 -10.54
C GLY A 36 1.99 -25.23 -9.16
N THR A 37 0.91 -25.98 -9.16
CA THR A 37 0.15 -26.35 -7.96
C THR A 37 0.47 -27.76 -7.45
N GLY A 38 1.36 -28.47 -8.13
CA GLY A 38 1.78 -29.85 -7.84
C GLY A 38 1.29 -30.85 -8.89
N ASN A 39 1.84 -32.04 -8.85
CA ASN A 39 1.51 -33.16 -9.74
C ASN A 39 1.58 -32.84 -11.24
N GLY A 40 2.49 -31.96 -11.65
CA GLY A 40 2.62 -31.55 -13.05
C GLY A 40 1.54 -30.57 -13.53
N CYS A 41 0.72 -30.02 -12.63
CA CYS A 41 -0.36 -29.11 -12.97
C CYS A 41 -0.06 -27.66 -12.59
N PHE A 42 -0.59 -26.72 -13.36
CA PHE A 42 -0.62 -25.29 -13.07
C PHE A 42 -1.93 -24.84 -12.47
N SER A 43 -3.03 -25.52 -12.80
CA SER A 43 -4.41 -25.22 -12.39
C SER A 43 -4.88 -23.84 -12.87
N PRO A 44 -4.88 -23.54 -14.20
CA PRO A 44 -5.10 -22.22 -14.73
C PRO A 44 -6.43 -21.59 -14.32
N ASP A 45 -7.49 -22.40 -14.19
CA ASP A 45 -8.85 -21.93 -13.87
C ASP A 45 -9.17 -21.91 -12.36
N ALA A 46 -8.23 -22.33 -11.52
CA ALA A 46 -8.41 -22.25 -10.07
C ALA A 46 -8.16 -20.82 -9.55
N PRO A 47 -8.95 -20.35 -8.56
CA PRO A 47 -8.70 -19.06 -7.93
C PRO A 47 -7.31 -18.98 -7.29
N VAL A 48 -6.65 -17.85 -7.46
CA VAL A 48 -5.36 -17.59 -6.80
C VAL A 48 -5.56 -16.96 -5.43
N THR A 49 -4.79 -17.39 -4.43
CA THR A 49 -4.81 -16.81 -3.09
C THR A 49 -3.72 -15.76 -2.90
N MET A 50 -3.88 -14.88 -1.89
CA MET A 50 -2.89 -13.85 -1.55
C MET A 50 -1.50 -14.44 -1.31
N ARG A 51 -1.39 -15.59 -0.60
CA ARG A 51 -0.08 -16.21 -0.35
C ARG A 51 0.57 -16.79 -1.60
N GLN A 52 -0.22 -17.38 -2.51
CA GLN A 52 0.32 -17.88 -3.78
C GLN A 52 0.84 -16.72 -4.64
N TRP A 53 0.06 -15.66 -4.71
CA TRP A 53 0.45 -14.44 -5.41
C TRP A 53 1.69 -13.78 -4.80
N ALA A 54 1.78 -13.66 -3.46
CA ALA A 54 2.95 -13.13 -2.77
C ALA A 54 4.24 -13.91 -3.14
N VAL A 55 4.15 -15.25 -3.23
CA VAL A 55 5.29 -16.07 -3.65
C VAL A 55 5.70 -15.78 -5.09
N MET A 56 4.72 -15.64 -6.00
CA MET A 56 5.00 -15.29 -7.40
C MET A 56 5.65 -13.90 -7.51
N LEU A 57 5.12 -12.90 -6.80
CA LEU A 57 5.72 -11.56 -6.75
C LEU A 57 7.16 -11.58 -6.21
N CYS A 58 7.38 -12.22 -5.06
CA CYS A 58 8.71 -12.29 -4.48
C CYS A 58 9.72 -12.93 -5.43
N ARG A 59 9.35 -14.00 -6.13
CA ARG A 59 10.22 -14.67 -7.11
C ARG A 59 10.45 -13.78 -8.34
N ALA A 60 9.40 -13.15 -8.86
CA ALA A 60 9.48 -12.28 -10.03
C ALA A 60 10.41 -11.06 -9.82
N TYR A 61 10.50 -10.57 -8.59
CA TYR A 61 11.33 -9.43 -8.22
C TYR A 61 12.54 -9.81 -7.37
N GLU A 62 12.94 -11.09 -7.40
CA GLU A 62 14.14 -11.62 -6.74
C GLU A 62 14.21 -11.33 -5.24
N VAL A 63 13.06 -11.20 -4.58
CA VAL A 63 12.97 -10.99 -3.14
C VAL A 63 13.24 -12.30 -2.42
N LYS A 64 14.27 -12.28 -1.58
CA LYS A 64 14.61 -13.45 -0.77
C LYS A 64 13.48 -13.79 0.21
N VAL A 65 12.99 -15.01 0.13
CA VAL A 65 12.03 -15.60 1.06
C VAL A 65 12.66 -16.79 1.77
N GLU A 66 12.28 -17.01 3.02
CA GLU A 66 12.84 -18.06 3.87
C GLU A 66 11.77 -19.09 4.23
N GLY A 67 12.17 -20.35 4.34
CA GLY A 67 11.27 -21.42 4.74
C GLY A 67 11.70 -22.78 4.21
N SER A 68 11.52 -23.82 5.01
CA SER A 68 11.79 -25.22 4.64
C SER A 68 10.54 -25.94 4.13
N SER A 69 9.38 -25.38 4.38
CA SER A 69 8.08 -25.89 3.92
C SER A 69 7.36 -24.84 3.07
N TRP A 70 6.34 -25.28 2.31
CA TRP A 70 5.46 -24.32 1.61
C TRP A 70 4.81 -23.31 2.58
N GLY A 71 4.41 -23.77 3.76
CA GLY A 71 3.81 -22.91 4.78
C GLY A 71 4.74 -21.77 5.19
N ASP A 72 5.98 -22.10 5.56
CA ASP A 72 6.98 -21.12 6.01
C ASP A 72 7.37 -20.18 4.87
N LEU A 73 7.69 -20.73 3.69
CA LEU A 73 8.08 -19.95 2.51
C LEU A 73 6.97 -18.96 2.11
N SER A 74 5.73 -19.42 2.05
CA SER A 74 4.62 -18.57 1.66
C SER A 74 4.28 -17.52 2.72
N GLN A 75 4.47 -17.83 4.00
CA GLN A 75 4.32 -16.85 5.08
C GLN A 75 5.41 -15.76 4.98
N SER A 76 6.67 -16.16 4.77
CA SER A 76 7.77 -15.24 4.54
C SER A 76 7.50 -14.34 3.32
N ALA A 77 6.96 -14.89 2.22
CA ALA A 77 6.62 -14.11 1.04
C ALA A 77 5.52 -13.06 1.31
N VAL A 78 4.51 -13.41 2.09
CA VAL A 78 3.45 -12.46 2.51
C VAL A 78 4.06 -11.33 3.33
N GLU A 79 4.89 -11.64 4.33
CA GLU A 79 5.55 -10.64 5.16
C GLU A 79 6.48 -9.72 4.36
N GLN A 80 7.25 -10.27 3.41
CA GLN A 80 8.10 -9.49 2.54
C GLN A 80 7.29 -8.58 1.59
N SER A 81 6.18 -9.08 1.07
CA SER A 81 5.28 -8.29 0.21
C SER A 81 4.58 -7.18 0.97
N TYR A 82 4.16 -7.44 2.22
CA TYR A 82 3.61 -6.41 3.11
C TYR A 82 4.63 -5.32 3.42
N ARG A 83 5.85 -5.70 3.85
CA ARG A 83 6.92 -4.73 4.16
C ARG A 83 7.31 -3.84 2.97
N ARG A 84 7.08 -4.28 1.73
CA ARG A 84 7.32 -3.50 0.50
C ARG A 84 6.12 -2.69 0.04
N GLY A 85 5.01 -2.72 0.77
CA GLY A 85 3.78 -2.06 0.35
C GLY A 85 3.13 -2.69 -0.88
N TRP A 86 3.46 -3.95 -1.22
CA TRP A 86 2.80 -4.66 -2.32
C TRP A 86 1.46 -5.24 -1.91
N LEU A 87 1.35 -5.70 -0.67
CA LEU A 87 0.13 -6.22 -0.07
C LEU A 87 -0.21 -5.45 1.20
N ASN A 88 -1.49 -5.37 1.52
CA ASN A 88 -1.98 -4.72 2.73
C ASN A 88 -1.99 -5.68 3.94
N GLU A 89 -2.35 -5.17 5.11
CA GLU A 89 -2.40 -5.93 6.38
C GLU A 89 -3.34 -7.15 6.32
N THR A 90 -4.38 -7.12 5.48
CA THR A 90 -5.26 -8.28 5.27
C THR A 90 -4.49 -9.52 4.84
N ALA A 91 -3.40 -9.36 4.08
CA ALA A 91 -2.58 -10.47 3.66
C ALA A 91 -1.91 -11.19 4.86
N LEU A 92 -1.54 -10.47 5.91
CA LEU A 92 -0.97 -11.05 7.13
C LEU A 92 -2.01 -11.85 7.94
N SER A 93 -3.22 -11.32 8.07
CA SER A 93 -4.29 -11.92 8.88
C SER A 93 -5.07 -13.01 8.14
N ALA A 94 -5.21 -12.90 6.81
CA ALA A 94 -6.00 -13.80 5.98
C ALA A 94 -5.28 -14.21 4.68
N PRO A 95 -4.08 -14.85 4.74
CA PRO A 95 -3.25 -15.12 3.57
C PRO A 95 -3.86 -16.10 2.56
N ASN A 96 -4.88 -16.84 2.96
CA ASN A 96 -5.59 -17.80 2.09
C ASN A 96 -6.81 -17.20 1.38
N ILE A 97 -7.12 -15.91 1.58
CA ILE A 97 -8.21 -15.27 0.87
C ILE A 97 -7.92 -15.25 -0.64
N GLN A 98 -8.95 -15.50 -1.44
CA GLN A 98 -8.86 -15.40 -2.90
C GLN A 98 -8.71 -13.94 -3.31
N LEU A 99 -7.84 -13.68 -4.27
CA LEU A 99 -7.64 -12.33 -4.79
C LEU A 99 -8.79 -11.90 -5.69
N CYS A 100 -9.20 -10.66 -5.55
CA CYS A 100 -9.98 -9.97 -6.57
C CYS A 100 -9.04 -9.24 -7.56
N ARG A 101 -9.57 -8.89 -8.72
CA ARG A 101 -8.81 -8.26 -9.81
C ARG A 101 -8.19 -6.93 -9.39
N GLY A 102 -8.91 -6.12 -8.62
CA GLY A 102 -8.38 -4.86 -8.08
C GLY A 102 -7.16 -5.05 -7.19
N ALA A 103 -7.20 -6.04 -6.27
CA ALA A 103 -6.08 -6.37 -5.41
C ALA A 103 -4.89 -6.95 -6.18
N LEU A 104 -5.16 -7.79 -7.19
CA LEU A 104 -4.14 -8.32 -8.08
C LEU A 104 -3.40 -7.19 -8.82
N LEU A 105 -4.14 -6.28 -9.46
CA LEU A 105 -3.56 -5.14 -10.17
C LEU A 105 -2.83 -4.19 -9.23
N LYS A 106 -3.44 -3.82 -8.09
CA LYS A 106 -2.81 -2.91 -7.11
C LYS A 106 -1.44 -3.44 -6.67
N SER A 107 -1.37 -4.71 -6.31
CA SER A 107 -0.13 -5.32 -5.84
C SER A 107 0.91 -5.49 -6.97
N ALA A 108 0.48 -5.83 -8.17
CA ALA A 108 1.34 -5.92 -9.34
C ALA A 108 1.93 -4.56 -9.73
N PHE A 109 1.12 -3.51 -9.72
CA PHE A 109 1.56 -2.14 -10.00
C PHE A 109 2.53 -1.63 -8.92
N ALA A 110 2.23 -1.94 -7.65
CA ALA A 110 3.13 -1.61 -6.55
C ALA A 110 4.50 -2.26 -6.73
N ALA A 111 4.56 -3.55 -7.06
CA ALA A 111 5.81 -4.25 -7.30
C ALA A 111 6.57 -3.75 -8.53
N ALA A 112 5.84 -3.42 -9.60
CA ALA A 112 6.39 -2.87 -10.83
C ALA A 112 6.72 -1.37 -10.76
N LYS A 113 6.42 -0.69 -9.64
CA LYS A 113 6.54 0.77 -9.48
C LYS A 113 5.73 1.53 -10.53
N ILE A 114 4.61 0.96 -11.00
CA ILE A 114 3.64 1.65 -11.86
C ILE A 114 2.78 2.55 -10.98
N PRO A 115 2.78 3.87 -11.17
CA PRO A 115 2.01 4.80 -10.35
C PRO A 115 0.50 4.57 -10.50
N VAL A 116 -0.20 4.52 -9.38
CA VAL A 116 -1.67 4.47 -9.33
C VAL A 116 -2.16 5.70 -8.58
N TYR A 117 -2.84 6.57 -9.28
CA TYR A 117 -3.40 7.80 -8.71
C TYR A 117 -4.69 8.16 -9.42
N ASP A 118 -5.53 8.94 -8.77
CA ASP A 118 -6.72 9.51 -9.37
C ASP A 118 -6.48 10.97 -9.70
N SER A 119 -6.68 11.36 -10.96
CA SER A 119 -6.53 12.76 -11.40
C SER A 119 -7.49 13.70 -10.67
N VAL A 120 -8.68 13.22 -10.32
CA VAL A 120 -9.67 14.00 -9.55
C VAL A 120 -9.16 14.37 -8.17
N LEU A 121 -8.38 13.51 -7.52
CA LEU A 121 -7.77 13.80 -6.23
C LEU A 121 -6.82 15.00 -6.30
N TYR A 122 -6.01 15.07 -7.37
CA TYR A 122 -5.07 16.18 -7.58
C TYR A 122 -5.75 17.50 -7.94
N GLU A 123 -7.00 17.46 -8.36
CA GLU A 123 -7.82 18.61 -8.66
C GLU A 123 -8.71 19.06 -7.47
N GLY A 124 -8.43 18.55 -6.27
CA GLY A 124 -9.22 18.81 -5.06
C GLY A 124 -10.40 17.87 -4.87
N GLY A 125 -10.32 16.72 -5.47
CA GLY A 125 -11.37 15.71 -5.42
C GLY A 125 -11.33 14.81 -4.21
N VAL A 126 -12.29 13.93 -4.17
CA VAL A 126 -12.69 13.10 -3.06
C VAL A 126 -12.38 11.63 -3.37
N SER A 127 -12.07 10.92 -2.30
CA SER A 127 -12.30 9.49 -2.12
C SER A 127 -12.02 8.58 -3.31
N LEU A 128 -10.97 7.88 -3.18
CA LEU A 128 -10.57 6.85 -4.12
C LEU A 128 -11.11 5.50 -3.72
N HIS A 129 -11.70 4.84 -4.67
CA HIS A 129 -11.76 3.40 -4.68
C HIS A 129 -10.48 2.89 -5.35
N ASP A 130 -9.43 2.62 -4.57
CA ASP A 130 -8.12 2.20 -5.06
C ASP A 130 -8.19 1.14 -6.15
N TYR A 131 -9.07 0.15 -6.00
CA TYR A 131 -9.20 -0.96 -6.94
C TYR A 131 -9.80 -0.53 -8.27
N GLU A 132 -10.74 0.42 -8.28
CA GLU A 132 -11.33 0.95 -9.50
C GLU A 132 -10.33 1.79 -10.29
N ASN A 133 -9.46 2.51 -9.58
CA ASN A 133 -8.34 3.19 -10.20
C ASN A 133 -7.33 2.22 -10.83
N CYS A 134 -7.02 1.12 -10.15
CA CYS A 134 -6.18 0.07 -10.72
C CYS A 134 -6.81 -0.54 -11.97
N ILE A 135 -8.13 -0.76 -12.00
CA ILE A 135 -8.85 -1.22 -13.19
C ILE A 135 -8.74 -0.20 -14.33
N ARG A 136 -8.97 1.09 -14.04
CA ARG A 136 -8.86 2.15 -15.05
C ARG A 136 -7.46 2.17 -15.69
N ILE A 137 -6.42 2.20 -14.85
CA ILE A 137 -5.03 2.17 -15.34
C ILE A 137 -4.72 0.84 -16.05
N GLY A 138 -5.22 -0.29 -15.54
CA GLY A 138 -5.06 -1.59 -16.16
C GLY A 138 -5.64 -1.65 -17.57
N LYS A 139 -6.79 -1.01 -17.81
CA LYS A 139 -7.40 -0.87 -19.13
C LYS A 139 -6.55 0.02 -20.05
N GLU A 140 -6.12 1.18 -19.58
CA GLU A 140 -5.24 2.09 -20.33
C GLU A 140 -3.94 1.41 -20.75
N LEU A 141 -3.38 0.57 -19.88
CA LEU A 141 -2.16 -0.19 -20.14
C LEU A 141 -2.41 -1.52 -20.86
N GLN A 142 -3.65 -1.84 -21.19
CA GLN A 142 -4.05 -3.11 -21.83
C GLN A 142 -3.62 -4.34 -21.02
N LEU A 143 -3.75 -4.26 -19.69
CA LEU A 143 -3.49 -5.33 -18.72
C LEU A 143 -4.76 -6.01 -18.23
N CYS A 144 -5.93 -5.45 -18.52
CA CYS A 144 -7.24 -6.06 -18.32
C CYS A 144 -8.23 -5.57 -19.39
N GLY A 145 -9.30 -6.33 -19.59
CA GLY A 145 -10.33 -6.01 -20.59
C GLY A 145 -11.39 -5.02 -20.07
N GLU A 146 -12.13 -4.42 -20.99
CA GLU A 146 -13.18 -3.43 -20.68
C GLU A 146 -14.28 -3.98 -19.74
N ALA A 147 -14.59 -5.27 -19.84
CA ALA A 147 -15.63 -5.91 -19.03
C ALA A 147 -15.17 -6.30 -17.61
N ASN A 148 -13.86 -6.21 -17.30
CA ASN A 148 -13.36 -6.64 -16.01
C ASN A 148 -13.77 -5.68 -14.89
N ALA A 149 -14.19 -6.26 -13.75
CA ALA A 149 -14.60 -5.55 -12.55
C ALA A 149 -13.57 -5.70 -11.41
N ALA A 150 -13.48 -4.70 -10.54
CA ALA A 150 -12.50 -4.68 -9.46
C ALA A 150 -12.66 -5.81 -8.43
N ASN A 151 -13.89 -6.24 -8.16
CA ASN A 151 -14.23 -7.28 -7.20
C ASN A 151 -14.30 -8.70 -7.80
N GLU A 152 -14.04 -8.86 -9.10
CA GLU A 152 -14.01 -10.17 -9.77
C GLU A 152 -12.87 -11.03 -9.19
N ILE A 153 -13.19 -12.27 -8.79
CA ILE A 153 -12.17 -13.23 -8.32
C ILE A 153 -11.32 -13.67 -9.51
N VAL A 154 -10.01 -13.62 -9.33
CA VAL A 154 -9.03 -13.93 -10.37
C VAL A 154 -8.46 -15.33 -10.22
N THR A 155 -8.04 -15.91 -11.34
CA THR A 155 -7.48 -17.25 -11.44
C THR A 155 -5.95 -17.23 -11.54
N HIS A 156 -5.32 -18.41 -11.47
CA HIS A 156 -3.88 -18.54 -11.76
C HIS A 156 -3.54 -18.10 -13.19
N ARG A 157 -4.46 -18.33 -14.16
CA ARG A 157 -4.35 -17.83 -15.55
C ARG A 157 -4.22 -16.31 -15.57
N ASP A 158 -5.16 -15.59 -14.90
CA ASP A 158 -5.14 -14.13 -14.83
C ASP A 158 -3.85 -13.60 -14.22
N ALA A 159 -3.42 -14.22 -13.13
CA ALA A 159 -2.19 -13.85 -12.44
C ALA A 159 -0.95 -14.07 -13.31
N ALA A 160 -0.88 -15.19 -14.04
CA ALA A 160 0.24 -15.48 -14.92
C ALA A 160 0.30 -14.51 -16.11
N MET A 161 -0.82 -14.28 -16.77
CA MET A 161 -0.90 -13.35 -17.91
C MET A 161 -0.55 -11.92 -17.51
N LEU A 162 -1.04 -11.44 -16.35
CA LEU A 162 -0.71 -10.12 -15.84
C LEU A 162 0.79 -10.00 -15.53
N LEU A 163 1.33 -10.96 -14.78
CA LEU A 163 2.72 -10.90 -14.34
C LEU A 163 3.68 -11.00 -15.53
N HIS A 164 3.42 -11.89 -16.48
CA HIS A 164 4.19 -11.98 -17.73
C HIS A 164 4.17 -10.65 -18.48
N ALA A 165 2.98 -10.05 -18.66
CA ALA A 165 2.86 -8.78 -19.37
C ALA A 165 3.62 -7.66 -18.66
N ILE A 166 3.59 -7.61 -17.32
CA ILE A 166 4.32 -6.61 -16.53
C ILE A 166 5.83 -6.80 -16.61
N LEU A 167 6.30 -8.02 -16.61
CA LEU A 167 7.75 -8.32 -16.65
C LEU A 167 8.37 -8.13 -18.04
N THR A 168 7.58 -8.25 -19.11
CA THR A 168 8.07 -8.22 -20.49
C THR A 168 7.79 -6.92 -21.24
N ARG A 169 6.92 -6.05 -20.71
CA ARG A 169 6.52 -4.80 -21.37
C ARG A 169 7.03 -3.59 -20.59
N ALA A 170 7.37 -2.52 -21.32
CA ALA A 170 7.67 -1.21 -20.74
C ALA A 170 6.38 -0.37 -20.66
N PHE A 171 6.16 0.29 -19.54
CA PHE A 171 4.99 1.14 -19.32
C PHE A 171 5.43 2.59 -19.09
N ALA A 172 4.82 3.52 -19.83
CA ALA A 172 5.06 4.95 -19.71
C ALA A 172 3.94 5.60 -18.88
N VAL A 173 3.90 5.30 -17.58
CA VAL A 173 2.99 5.94 -16.64
C VAL A 173 3.77 6.93 -15.78
N THR A 174 3.34 8.19 -15.75
CA THR A 174 3.99 9.24 -14.97
C THR A 174 3.06 9.70 -13.86
N ALA A 175 3.44 9.46 -12.61
CA ALA A 175 2.76 10.04 -11.47
C ALA A 175 3.06 11.55 -11.37
N PRO A 176 2.11 12.36 -10.87
CA PRO A 176 2.41 13.72 -10.46
C PRO A 176 3.55 13.75 -9.44
N ALA A 177 4.31 14.86 -9.44
CA ALA A 177 5.33 15.07 -8.42
C ALA A 177 4.70 15.13 -7.02
N ALA A 178 5.40 14.64 -6.01
CA ALA A 178 4.95 14.80 -4.63
C ALA A 178 4.80 16.30 -4.31
N PRO A 179 3.73 16.71 -3.59
CA PRO A 179 3.47 18.12 -3.29
C PRO A 179 4.43 18.70 -2.23
N VAL A 180 5.27 17.84 -1.64
CA VAL A 180 6.26 18.19 -0.61
C VAL A 180 7.59 17.51 -0.90
N THR A 181 8.66 17.93 -0.20
CA THR A 181 9.93 17.21 -0.20
C THR A 181 9.71 15.82 0.40
N LEU A 182 9.72 14.78 -0.44
CA LEU A 182 9.50 13.39 -0.06
C LEU A 182 10.80 12.60 -0.18
N VAL A 183 11.12 11.84 0.88
CA VAL A 183 12.23 10.88 0.92
C VAL A 183 11.64 9.49 1.13
N ASN A 184 11.94 8.57 0.22
CA ASN A 184 11.55 7.16 0.32
C ASN A 184 12.78 6.33 0.72
N ALA A 185 13.14 6.37 2.00
CA ALA A 185 14.28 5.62 2.54
C ALA A 185 14.01 4.10 2.58
N ALA A 186 12.74 3.70 2.67
CA ALA A 186 12.34 2.30 2.69
C ALA A 186 12.33 1.63 1.30
N ASP A 187 12.50 2.41 0.22
CA ASP A 187 12.39 1.95 -1.19
C ASP A 187 11.09 1.15 -1.48
N VAL A 188 9.99 1.61 -0.91
CA VAL A 188 8.66 1.00 -1.11
C VAL A 188 7.86 1.71 -2.19
N ASN A 189 6.73 1.13 -2.59
CA ASN A 189 5.75 1.84 -3.41
C ASN A 189 5.15 3.02 -2.63
N ILE A 190 5.12 4.21 -3.23
CA ILE A 190 4.70 5.45 -2.56
C ILE A 190 3.28 5.89 -2.93
N ASN A 191 2.52 5.12 -3.70
CA ASN A 191 1.20 5.53 -4.19
C ASN A 191 0.26 5.91 -3.06
N ASP A 192 0.15 5.07 -2.03
CA ASP A 192 -0.75 5.32 -0.90
C ASP A 192 -0.32 6.58 -0.12
N TYR A 193 0.98 6.84 -0.02
CA TYR A 193 1.53 8.05 0.60
C TYR A 193 1.24 9.32 -0.23
N LEU A 194 1.35 9.23 -1.56
CA LEU A 194 0.97 10.34 -2.44
C LEU A 194 -0.52 10.64 -2.34
N LEU A 195 -1.38 9.61 -2.31
CA LEU A 195 -2.82 9.77 -2.13
C LEU A 195 -3.16 10.43 -0.79
N ALA A 196 -2.49 10.04 0.28
CA ALA A 196 -2.68 10.66 1.59
C ALA A 196 -2.18 12.13 1.62
N LEU A 197 -1.03 12.42 1.01
CA LEU A 197 -0.51 13.79 0.90
C LEU A 197 -1.45 14.73 0.16
N TRP A 198 -2.11 14.25 -0.90
CA TRP A 198 -3.06 15.06 -1.67
C TRP A 198 -4.39 15.32 -0.96
N GLN A 199 -4.65 14.67 0.18
CA GLN A 199 -5.77 15.01 1.06
C GLN A 199 -5.43 16.18 2.00
N VAL A 200 -4.15 16.44 2.25
CA VAL A 200 -3.72 17.56 3.09
C VAL A 200 -4.03 18.88 2.36
N PRO A 201 -4.68 19.86 3.01
CA PRO A 201 -5.01 21.12 2.37
C PRO A 201 -3.79 21.86 1.81
N GLU A 202 -3.91 22.41 0.60
CA GLU A 202 -2.83 23.12 -0.08
C GLU A 202 -2.12 24.16 0.77
N PRO A 203 -2.81 25.01 1.56
CA PRO A 203 -2.13 25.98 2.42
C PRO A 203 -1.23 25.32 3.48
N VAL A 204 -1.57 24.13 3.96
CA VAL A 204 -0.77 23.38 4.94
C VAL A 204 0.47 22.80 4.25
N LEU A 205 0.31 22.21 3.04
CA LEU A 205 1.44 21.73 2.24
C LEU A 205 2.39 22.88 1.87
N ALA A 206 1.88 24.02 1.48
CA ALA A 206 2.69 25.21 1.19
C ALA A 206 3.46 25.68 2.42
N ALA A 207 2.82 25.74 3.59
CA ALA A 207 3.47 26.09 4.84
C ALA A 207 4.55 25.08 5.25
N PHE A 208 4.33 23.78 5.01
CA PHE A 208 5.28 22.70 5.26
C PHE A 208 6.55 22.89 4.42
N ASN A 209 6.39 23.14 3.12
CA ASN A 209 7.49 23.39 2.20
C ASN A 209 8.29 24.66 2.59
N VAL A 210 7.59 25.77 2.86
CA VAL A 210 8.22 27.04 3.26
C VAL A 210 8.99 26.90 4.57
N ALA A 211 8.48 26.09 5.51
CA ALA A 211 9.15 25.83 6.78
C ALA A 211 10.37 24.87 6.65
N GLY A 212 10.59 24.30 5.47
CA GLY A 212 11.72 23.40 5.17
C GLY A 212 11.58 22.03 5.83
N TRP A 213 10.36 21.50 5.91
CA TRP A 213 10.09 20.18 6.43
C TRP A 213 10.22 19.09 5.36
N THR A 214 10.47 17.87 5.80
CA THR A 214 10.59 16.67 4.96
C THR A 214 9.55 15.63 5.37
N TYR A 215 8.95 14.99 4.39
CA TYR A 215 8.09 13.82 4.55
C TYR A 215 8.91 12.58 4.20
N CYS A 216 9.17 11.70 5.17
CA CYS A 216 10.10 10.59 5.06
C CYS A 216 9.42 9.25 5.32
N ILE A 217 9.48 8.36 4.34
CA ILE A 217 9.04 6.97 4.48
C ILE A 217 10.25 6.16 4.90
N ASP A 218 10.29 5.74 6.18
CA ASP A 218 11.47 5.07 6.76
C ASP A 218 11.02 3.99 7.78
N PHE A 219 11.00 2.76 7.32
CA PHE A 219 10.56 1.62 8.13
C PHE A 219 11.56 1.26 9.22
N ASP A 220 12.86 1.47 8.99
CA ASP A 220 13.90 1.17 9.96
C ASP A 220 13.86 2.17 11.12
N TYR A 221 13.71 3.46 10.80
CA TYR A 221 13.51 4.49 11.82
C TYR A 221 12.27 4.20 12.68
N MET A 222 11.12 3.93 12.04
CA MET A 222 9.87 3.66 12.74
C MET A 222 9.93 2.38 13.58
N GLY A 223 10.55 1.32 13.05
CA GLY A 223 10.80 0.08 13.79
C GLY A 223 11.73 0.29 15.00
N GLY A 224 12.76 1.11 14.87
CA GLY A 224 13.64 1.51 15.97
C GLY A 224 12.92 2.31 17.04
N LEU A 225 12.07 3.28 16.63
CA LEU A 225 11.26 4.09 17.54
C LEU A 225 10.24 3.23 18.29
N SER A 226 9.54 2.35 17.59
CA SER A 226 8.56 1.42 18.19
C SER A 226 9.20 0.55 19.29
N LYS A 227 10.39 0.03 19.04
CA LYS A 227 11.16 -0.74 20.04
C LYS A 227 11.55 0.12 21.23
N LYS A 228 12.03 1.35 20.98
CA LYS A 228 12.45 2.27 22.06
C LYS A 228 11.30 2.67 22.96
N LEU A 229 10.12 2.90 22.40
CA LEU A 229 8.92 3.32 23.14
C LEU A 229 8.10 2.14 23.68
N ASN A 230 8.45 0.91 23.29
CA ASN A 230 7.69 -0.31 23.61
C ASN A 230 6.20 -0.21 23.19
N MET A 231 5.95 0.42 22.03
CA MET A 231 4.61 0.57 21.45
C MET A 231 4.71 0.57 19.92
N SER A 232 3.64 0.20 19.23
CA SER A 232 3.59 0.27 17.77
C SER A 232 3.43 1.72 17.33
N CYS A 233 4.40 2.24 16.59
CA CYS A 233 4.37 3.57 15.97
C CYS A 233 4.41 3.41 14.46
N ILE A 234 3.44 4.00 13.76
CA ILE A 234 3.35 4.00 12.29
C ILE A 234 3.64 5.37 11.67
N GLY A 235 3.61 6.42 12.49
CA GLY A 235 4.00 7.79 12.17
C GLY A 235 4.72 8.43 13.36
N ALA A 236 5.51 9.45 13.10
CA ALA A 236 6.18 10.26 14.11
C ALA A 236 6.63 11.61 13.55
N THR A 237 6.26 12.69 14.22
CA THR A 237 6.71 14.05 13.91
C THR A 237 7.92 14.43 14.74
N ASN A 238 9.06 14.62 14.09
CA ASN A 238 10.30 15.08 14.73
C ASN A 238 10.51 16.58 14.49
N TYR A 239 10.13 17.38 15.47
CA TYR A 239 10.21 18.85 15.39
C TYR A 239 11.63 19.38 15.24
N SER A 240 12.61 18.75 15.88
CA SER A 240 14.01 19.19 15.81
C SER A 240 14.67 18.95 14.47
N GLN A 241 14.27 17.86 13.78
CA GLN A 241 14.73 17.50 12.45
C GLN A 241 13.82 18.06 11.36
N LYS A 242 12.68 18.63 11.72
CA LYS A 242 11.62 19.06 10.80
C LYS A 242 11.26 17.96 9.82
N THR A 243 10.97 16.77 10.35
CA THR A 243 10.69 15.61 9.53
C THR A 243 9.50 14.85 10.09
N ILE A 244 8.55 14.52 9.23
CA ILE A 244 7.53 13.51 9.49
C ILE A 244 8.07 12.17 9.00
N TYR A 245 8.18 11.20 9.89
CA TYR A 245 8.56 9.82 9.57
C TYR A 245 7.33 8.92 9.55
N LEU A 246 7.28 8.01 8.58
CA LEU A 246 6.14 7.12 8.37
C LEU A 246 6.58 5.71 7.98
N SER A 247 5.85 4.72 8.49
CA SER A 247 5.85 3.35 7.99
C SER A 247 4.49 2.92 7.43
N ASP A 248 3.45 3.76 7.58
CA ASP A 248 2.12 3.55 7.02
C ASP A 248 1.52 4.89 6.58
N ALA A 249 0.93 4.91 5.39
CA ALA A 249 0.34 6.12 4.81
C ALA A 249 -0.86 6.65 5.61
N SER A 250 -1.56 5.78 6.35
CA SER A 250 -2.74 6.16 7.15
C SER A 250 -2.42 7.16 8.27
N ALA A 251 -1.14 7.25 8.71
CA ALA A 251 -0.74 8.23 9.71
C ALA A 251 -0.52 9.65 9.13
N THR A 252 -0.54 9.83 7.81
CA THR A 252 -0.18 11.11 7.16
C THR A 252 -0.96 12.29 7.71
N LEU A 253 -2.28 12.21 7.75
CA LEU A 253 -3.12 13.34 8.19
C LEU A 253 -2.87 13.69 9.66
N HIS A 254 -2.76 12.68 10.52
CA HIS A 254 -2.44 12.85 11.92
C HIS A 254 -1.07 13.57 12.11
N GLU A 255 -0.04 13.15 11.40
CA GLU A 255 1.29 13.78 11.50
C GLU A 255 1.31 15.21 10.93
N PHE A 256 0.51 15.50 9.91
CA PHE A 256 0.31 16.89 9.46
C PHE A 256 -0.45 17.72 10.49
N GLY A 257 -1.30 17.13 11.30
CA GLY A 257 -1.90 17.79 12.48
C GLY A 257 -0.83 18.26 13.46
N HIS A 258 0.14 17.42 13.79
CA HIS A 258 1.29 17.80 14.62
C HIS A 258 2.13 18.93 13.99
N PHE A 259 2.37 18.84 12.67
CA PHE A 259 3.05 19.94 11.96
C PHE A 259 2.29 21.24 12.08
N LEU A 260 0.97 21.22 11.91
CA LEU A 260 0.14 22.43 11.98
C LEU A 260 0.13 23.01 13.38
N ASP A 261 0.00 22.21 14.43
CA ASP A 261 0.08 22.65 15.83
C ASP A 261 1.42 23.33 16.14
N TRP A 262 2.53 22.71 15.69
CA TRP A 262 3.87 23.31 15.77
C TRP A 262 3.94 24.64 15.01
N ARG A 263 3.37 24.68 13.79
CA ARG A 263 3.38 25.90 12.97
C ARG A 263 2.61 27.05 13.59
N LEU A 264 1.56 26.74 14.35
CA LEU A 264 0.78 27.69 15.15
C LEU A 264 1.45 28.08 16.47
N GLY A 265 2.53 27.40 16.86
CA GLY A 265 3.31 27.66 18.07
C GLY A 265 2.71 27.03 19.32
N PHE A 266 2.00 25.91 19.19
CA PHE A 266 1.33 25.19 20.28
C PHE A 266 0.44 26.13 21.12
N PRO A 267 -0.63 26.69 20.56
CA PRO A 267 -1.46 27.69 21.25
C PRO A 267 -2.05 27.12 22.55
N VAL A 268 -2.08 27.94 23.61
CA VAL A 268 -2.68 27.53 24.90
C VAL A 268 -4.16 27.21 24.78
N GLU A 269 -4.83 27.73 23.77
CA GLU A 269 -6.21 27.43 23.43
C GLU A 269 -6.41 25.96 23.10
N HIS A 270 -5.44 25.26 22.50
CA HIS A 270 -5.49 23.83 22.23
C HIS A 270 -5.50 23.01 23.53
N GLU A 271 -4.74 23.43 24.54
CA GLU A 271 -4.79 22.83 25.87
C GLU A 271 -6.15 23.02 26.53
N HIS A 272 -6.74 24.20 26.42
CA HIS A 272 -8.06 24.48 26.97
C HIS A 272 -9.17 23.66 26.29
N LEU A 273 -9.13 23.52 24.96
CA LEU A 273 -10.05 22.67 24.22
C LEU A 273 -9.90 21.19 24.60
N TYR A 274 -8.68 20.71 24.66
CA TYR A 274 -8.40 19.35 25.10
C TYR A 274 -9.01 19.05 26.48
N LEU A 275 -8.79 19.94 27.46
CA LEU A 275 -9.33 19.76 28.82
C LEU A 275 -10.86 19.80 28.86
N ALA A 276 -11.49 20.58 27.98
CA ALA A 276 -12.93 20.73 27.95
C ALA A 276 -13.65 19.59 27.22
N GLU A 277 -13.07 19.07 26.13
CA GLU A 277 -13.81 18.28 25.13
C GLU A 277 -13.29 16.86 24.93
N ALA A 278 -11.98 16.61 25.12
CA ALA A 278 -11.35 15.36 24.69
C ALA A 278 -12.00 14.12 25.29
N GLN A 279 -12.38 14.13 26.55
CA GLN A 279 -12.94 12.95 27.23
C GLN A 279 -14.34 12.57 26.70
N ASN A 280 -15.07 13.52 26.17
CA ASN A 280 -16.41 13.34 25.62
C ASN A 280 -16.41 13.18 24.09
N SER A 281 -15.26 13.45 23.45
CA SER A 281 -15.15 13.34 21.99
C SER A 281 -15.26 11.89 21.53
N GLY A 282 -15.78 11.68 20.33
CA GLY A 282 -15.83 10.39 19.65
C GLY A 282 -14.48 9.92 19.09
N LEU A 283 -13.36 10.63 19.39
CA LEU A 283 -12.03 10.26 18.95
C LEU A 283 -11.49 9.03 19.70
N ARG A 284 -10.48 8.39 19.11
CA ARG A 284 -9.81 7.23 19.69
C ARG A 284 -9.11 7.59 21.03
N ASP A 285 -8.90 6.59 21.89
CA ASP A 285 -8.32 6.81 23.21
C ASP A 285 -6.93 7.46 23.17
N TYR A 286 -6.15 7.23 22.11
CA TYR A 286 -4.84 7.84 21.91
C TYR A 286 -4.94 9.37 21.83
N ALA A 287 -5.93 9.91 21.16
CA ALA A 287 -6.20 11.36 21.10
C ALA A 287 -6.44 11.98 22.47
N LYS A 288 -6.92 11.18 23.43
CA LYS A 288 -7.27 11.64 24.79
C LYS A 288 -6.07 11.66 25.76
N THR A 289 -4.85 11.38 25.27
CA THR A 289 -3.65 11.31 26.11
C THR A 289 -3.06 12.68 26.43
N ASN A 290 -3.13 13.63 25.52
CA ASN A 290 -2.67 15.01 25.70
C ASN A 290 -3.21 15.93 24.59
N ALA A 291 -3.05 17.24 24.75
CA ALA A 291 -3.56 18.26 23.82
C ALA A 291 -2.96 18.17 22.42
N ILE A 292 -1.71 17.77 22.29
CA ILE A 292 -1.00 17.67 21.01
C ILE A 292 -1.57 16.53 20.18
N GLU A 293 -1.81 15.37 20.79
CA GLU A 293 -2.43 14.21 20.13
C GLU A 293 -3.91 14.50 19.82
N TYR A 294 -4.60 15.20 20.72
CA TYR A 294 -5.99 15.62 20.51
C TYR A 294 -6.13 16.51 19.27
N PHE A 295 -5.28 17.52 19.16
CA PHE A 295 -5.30 18.42 18.01
C PHE A 295 -4.98 17.68 16.70
N ALA A 296 -3.99 16.79 16.72
CA ALA A 296 -3.61 16.02 15.55
C ALA A 296 -4.75 15.10 15.07
N ASP A 297 -5.43 14.41 15.97
CA ASP A 297 -6.58 13.58 15.64
C ASP A 297 -7.82 14.41 15.23
N CYS A 298 -8.03 15.60 15.81
CA CYS A 298 -9.07 16.51 15.34
C CYS A 298 -8.84 16.97 13.90
N PHE A 299 -7.59 17.26 13.54
CA PHE A 299 -7.22 17.61 12.17
C PHE A 299 -7.47 16.45 11.20
N ASP A 300 -6.99 15.23 11.53
CA ASP A 300 -7.22 14.03 10.74
C ASP A 300 -8.72 13.77 10.56
N TYR A 301 -9.49 13.78 11.64
CA TYR A 301 -10.94 13.58 11.61
C TYR A 301 -11.64 14.61 10.74
N TRP A 302 -11.27 15.90 10.87
CA TRP A 302 -11.85 16.98 10.07
C TRP A 302 -11.57 16.78 8.57
N ILE A 303 -10.34 16.47 8.17
CA ILE A 303 -10.01 16.25 6.77
C ILE A 303 -10.78 15.02 6.23
N THR A 304 -10.78 13.93 6.98
CA THR A 304 -11.38 12.66 6.55
C THR A 304 -12.90 12.74 6.42
N TYR A 305 -13.58 13.51 7.29
CA TYR A 305 -15.03 13.50 7.39
C TYR A 305 -15.71 14.85 7.13
N SER A 306 -15.00 15.90 6.72
CA SER A 306 -15.56 17.24 6.51
C SER A 306 -16.72 17.28 5.52
N ALA A 307 -16.78 16.36 4.56
CA ALA A 307 -17.89 16.23 3.61
C ALA A 307 -19.11 15.46 4.19
N ASP A 308 -18.94 14.71 5.28
CA ASP A 308 -20.02 14.00 5.96
C ASP A 308 -20.64 14.90 7.05
N LYS A 309 -21.70 15.61 6.66
CA LYS A 309 -22.37 16.56 7.57
C LYS A 309 -22.82 15.90 8.89
N LYS A 310 -23.33 14.66 8.83
CA LYS A 310 -23.81 13.97 10.04
C LYS A 310 -22.67 13.70 11.02
N ARG A 311 -21.56 13.14 10.52
CA ARG A 311 -20.37 12.87 11.36
C ARG A 311 -19.78 14.15 11.94
N MET A 312 -19.75 15.24 11.16
CA MET A 312 -19.24 16.52 11.63
C MET A 312 -20.17 17.17 12.66
N ASP A 313 -21.48 17.01 12.52
CA ASP A 313 -22.44 17.47 13.53
C ASP A 313 -22.29 16.64 14.82
N ASP A 314 -22.24 15.31 14.73
CA ASP A 314 -22.01 14.42 15.88
C ASP A 314 -20.67 14.73 16.59
N PHE A 315 -19.61 15.07 15.84
CA PHE A 315 -18.30 15.42 16.40
C PHE A 315 -18.31 16.78 17.10
N ARG A 316 -19.01 17.76 16.56
CA ARG A 316 -19.13 19.11 17.16
C ARG A 316 -20.00 19.11 18.42
N ASP A 317 -21.02 18.25 18.47
CA ASP A 317 -22.01 18.20 19.55
C ASP A 317 -21.57 17.26 20.71
N ALA A 318 -20.43 16.54 20.57
CA ALA A 318 -19.84 15.68 21.58
C ALA A 318 -18.88 16.45 22.49
#